data_7bb01fc1cb932354bf5897d4c2199c7b
#
_entry.id   7bb01fc1cb932354bf5897d4c2199c7b
#
_cell.length_a   1.000
_cell.length_b   1.000
_cell.length_c   1.000
_cell.angle_alpha   90.00
_cell.angle_beta   90.00
_cell.angle_gamma   90.00
#
_symmetry.space_group_name_H-M   'P 1'
#
loop_
_entity.id
_entity.type
_entity.pdbx_description
1 polymer ?
#
loop_
_entity_poly.entity_id
_entity_poly.type
_entity_poly.pdbx_seq_one_letter_code
_entity_poly.pdbx_strand_id
1 'polypeptide(L)'
;MSARLWALVAVVAVPLVAYPLVSLADGAPRFPTRSECVRAPVAGEPADVVFGRFDDPRAATEFAEHVVGVGFVGTETIGDGCGRWKVVLEDVPSVEIAQEVQAEAATVDLAPTLELASGS
;
A
#
# COMPACT_ATOMS: atom_id res chain seq x y z
N MET A 1 51.15 -6.62 -7.10
CA MET A 1 50.23 -5.76 -6.36
C MET A 1 48.96 -5.52 -7.14
N SER A 2 49.07 -4.90 -8.29
CA SER A 2 47.87 -4.58 -9.06
C SER A 2 47.14 -5.81 -9.57
N ALA A 3 47.84 -6.88 -9.79
CA ALA A 3 47.19 -8.09 -10.26
C ALA A 3 46.13 -8.62 -9.26
N ARG A 4 46.42 -8.45 -8.00
CA ARG A 4 45.48 -8.87 -6.98
C ARG A 4 44.25 -8.01 -6.93
N LEU A 5 44.42 -6.75 -7.20
CA LEU A 5 43.30 -5.82 -7.25
C LEU A 5 42.41 -6.14 -8.45
N TRP A 6 43.01 -6.54 -9.53
CA TRP A 6 42.25 -6.97 -10.70
C TRP A 6 41.38 -8.17 -10.38
N ALA A 7 41.94 -9.13 -9.65
CA ALA A 7 41.18 -10.29 -9.28
C ALA A 7 39.99 -9.93 -8.41
N LEU A 8 40.17 -8.98 -7.52
CA LEU A 8 39.08 -8.52 -6.68
C LEU A 8 37.99 -7.85 -7.50
N VAL A 9 38.39 -7.05 -8.47
CA VAL A 9 37.41 -6.39 -9.34
C VAL A 9 36.61 -7.43 -10.10
N ALA A 10 37.25 -8.46 -10.57
CA ALA A 10 36.56 -9.51 -11.29
C ALA A 10 35.54 -10.23 -10.41
N VAL A 11 35.89 -10.42 -9.16
CA VAL A 11 34.96 -11.07 -8.21
C VAL A 11 33.73 -10.21 -7.98
N VAL A 12 33.94 -8.89 -7.90
CA VAL A 12 32.83 -7.97 -7.71
C VAL A 12 31.90 -8.00 -8.90
N ALA A 13 32.43 -8.18 -10.09
CA ALA A 13 31.62 -8.21 -11.30
C ALA A 13 30.68 -9.42 -11.32
N VAL A 14 31.10 -10.53 -10.72
CA VAL A 14 30.28 -11.75 -10.72
C VAL A 14 28.91 -11.52 -10.06
N PRO A 15 28.82 -10.92 -8.87
CA PRO A 15 27.53 -10.63 -8.28
C PRO A 15 26.63 -9.78 -9.15
N LEU A 16 27.20 -8.86 -9.90
CA LEU A 16 26.41 -8.03 -10.80
C LEU A 16 25.77 -8.87 -11.90
N VAL A 17 26.48 -9.87 -12.37
CA VAL A 17 25.92 -10.77 -13.37
C VAL A 17 24.75 -11.55 -12.79
N ALA A 18 24.72 -11.74 -11.49
CA ALA A 18 23.63 -12.48 -10.86
C ALA A 18 22.30 -11.72 -10.91
N TYR A 19 22.32 -10.40 -11.05
CA TYR A 19 21.09 -9.63 -11.14
C TYR A 19 20.23 -10.02 -12.32
N PRO A 20 20.76 -10.28 -13.49
CA PRO A 20 19.95 -10.78 -14.59
C PRO A 20 19.21 -12.06 -14.22
N LEU A 21 19.76 -12.85 -13.31
CA LEU A 21 19.08 -14.04 -12.86
C LEU A 21 17.81 -13.69 -12.11
N VAL A 22 17.83 -12.60 -11.37
CA VAL A 22 16.64 -12.14 -10.69
C VAL A 22 15.56 -11.76 -11.70
N SER A 23 15.97 -11.12 -12.78
CA SER A 23 15.01 -10.73 -13.81
C SER A 23 14.44 -11.93 -14.53
N LEU A 24 15.11 -13.06 -14.52
CA LEU A 24 14.56 -14.26 -15.10
C LEU A 24 13.34 -14.77 -14.34
N ALA A 25 13.20 -14.34 -13.11
CA ALA A 25 12.01 -14.66 -12.34
C ALA A 25 10.76 -14.03 -12.93
N ASP A 26 10.91 -13.12 -13.89
CA ASP A 26 9.78 -12.51 -14.57
C ASP A 26 8.93 -13.56 -15.28
N GLY A 27 9.47 -14.72 -15.56
CA GLY A 27 8.69 -15.79 -16.13
C GLY A 27 7.80 -16.51 -15.14
N ALA A 28 7.96 -16.23 -13.85
CA ALA A 28 7.14 -16.82 -12.81
C ALA A 28 5.78 -16.13 -12.75
N PRO A 29 4.79 -16.76 -12.09
CA PRO A 29 3.50 -16.11 -11.88
C PRO A 29 3.68 -14.74 -11.25
N ARG A 30 2.97 -13.77 -11.78
CA ARG A 30 3.09 -12.41 -11.29
C ARG A 30 2.01 -12.13 -10.28
N PHE A 31 2.45 -11.52 -9.18
CA PHE A 31 1.53 -11.00 -8.19
C PHE A 31 1.41 -9.49 -8.40
N PRO A 32 0.23 -8.91 -8.17
CA PRO A 32 0.08 -7.47 -8.27
C PRO A 32 1.10 -6.77 -7.39
N THR A 33 1.66 -5.69 -7.90
CA THR A 33 2.58 -4.89 -7.10
C THR A 33 1.78 -3.98 -6.18
N ARG A 34 2.47 -3.43 -5.19
CA ARG A 34 1.82 -2.52 -4.26
C ARG A 34 1.22 -1.31 -4.97
N SER A 35 1.86 -0.83 -6.02
CA SER A 35 1.35 0.30 -6.79
C SER A 35 0.10 -0.06 -7.60
N GLU A 36 -0.09 -1.32 -7.95
CA GLU A 36 -1.29 -1.75 -8.65
C GLU A 36 -2.48 -1.81 -7.69
N CYS A 37 -2.23 -2.01 -6.41
CA CYS A 37 -3.27 -2.09 -5.39
C CYS A 37 -3.62 -0.74 -4.79
N VAL A 38 -2.75 0.24 -4.95
CA VAL A 38 -2.95 1.58 -4.44
C VAL A 38 -3.17 2.49 -5.64
N ARG A 39 -4.39 2.94 -5.82
CA ARG A 39 -4.75 3.78 -6.96
C ARG A 39 -4.91 5.21 -6.49
N ALA A 40 -4.26 6.14 -7.19
CA ALA A 40 -4.31 7.55 -6.84
C ALA A 40 -5.73 8.10 -6.95
N PRO A 41 -6.15 8.98 -6.04
CA PRO A 41 -7.45 9.60 -6.15
C PRO A 41 -7.51 10.51 -7.38
N VAL A 42 -8.72 10.63 -7.93
CA VAL A 42 -8.97 11.45 -9.10
C VAL A 42 -10.00 12.51 -8.74
N ALA A 43 -9.68 13.77 -9.03
CA ALA A 43 -10.58 14.89 -8.73
C ALA A 43 -11.92 14.67 -9.43
N GLY A 44 -13.00 14.91 -8.69
CA GLY A 44 -14.34 14.72 -9.20
C GLY A 44 -14.88 13.31 -9.11
N GLU A 45 -14.07 12.36 -8.68
CA GLU A 45 -14.47 10.96 -8.55
C GLU A 45 -14.59 10.59 -7.08
N PRO A 46 -15.39 9.54 -6.76
CA PRO A 46 -15.42 9.02 -5.40
C PRO A 46 -14.05 8.53 -4.95
N ALA A 47 -13.79 8.63 -3.67
CA ALA A 47 -12.51 8.23 -3.10
C ALA A 47 -12.73 7.34 -1.88
N ASP A 48 -11.77 6.47 -1.62
CA ASP A 48 -11.73 5.67 -0.41
C ASP A 48 -10.73 6.31 0.56
N VAL A 49 -11.11 6.36 1.82
CA VAL A 49 -10.22 6.82 2.89
C VAL A 49 -9.64 5.58 3.55
N VAL A 50 -8.36 5.32 3.31
CA VAL A 50 -7.69 4.12 3.80
C VAL A 50 -6.89 4.46 5.04
N PHE A 51 -7.31 3.93 6.18
CA PHE A 51 -6.69 4.21 7.47
C PHE A 51 -5.44 3.36 7.71
N GLY A 52 -5.33 2.22 7.07
CA GLY A 52 -4.15 1.38 7.19
C GLY A 52 -4.29 0.07 6.43
N ARG A 53 -3.17 -0.61 6.24
CA ARG A 53 -3.11 -1.93 5.63
C ARG A 53 -2.33 -2.87 6.53
N PHE A 54 -2.78 -4.11 6.62
CA PHE A 54 -2.24 -5.09 7.54
C PHE A 54 -2.11 -6.44 6.84
N ASP A 55 -1.10 -7.18 7.21
CA ASP A 55 -0.91 -8.54 6.69
C ASP A 55 -1.82 -9.55 7.42
N ASP A 56 -2.22 -9.20 8.62
CA ASP A 56 -3.05 -10.06 9.48
C ASP A 56 -4.46 -9.48 9.57
N PRO A 57 -5.50 -10.26 9.23
CA PRO A 57 -6.88 -9.76 9.30
C PRO A 57 -7.32 -9.40 10.72
N ARG A 58 -6.77 -10.07 11.73
CA ARG A 58 -7.11 -9.75 13.11
C ARG A 58 -6.61 -8.37 13.49
N ALA A 59 -5.37 -8.06 13.13
CA ALA A 59 -4.81 -6.74 13.41
C ALA A 59 -5.60 -5.66 12.69
N ALA A 60 -6.01 -5.93 11.45
CA ALA A 60 -6.83 -4.99 10.70
C ALA A 60 -8.19 -4.77 11.39
N THR A 61 -8.82 -5.82 11.83
CA THR A 61 -10.13 -5.72 12.51
C THR A 61 -10.02 -4.94 13.81
N GLU A 62 -8.98 -5.18 14.59
CA GLU A 62 -8.76 -4.44 15.83
C GLU A 62 -8.55 -2.96 15.56
N PHE A 63 -7.79 -2.65 14.52
CA PHE A 63 -7.58 -1.27 14.14
C PHE A 63 -8.86 -0.62 13.64
N ALA A 64 -9.67 -1.35 12.87
CA ALA A 64 -10.96 -0.85 12.41
C ALA A 64 -11.88 -0.52 13.60
N GLU A 65 -11.88 -1.36 14.61
CA GLU A 65 -12.67 -1.10 15.82
C GLU A 65 -12.22 0.19 16.49
N HIS A 66 -10.92 0.42 16.54
CA HIS A 66 -10.38 1.66 17.08
C HIS A 66 -10.83 2.87 16.25
N VAL A 67 -10.76 2.76 14.94
CA VAL A 67 -11.14 3.84 14.02
C VAL A 67 -12.62 4.17 14.17
N VAL A 68 -13.47 3.16 14.23
CA VAL A 68 -14.91 3.33 14.48
C VAL A 68 -15.13 3.97 15.84
N GLY A 69 -14.38 3.54 16.84
CA GLY A 69 -14.51 4.04 18.21
C GLY A 69 -14.16 5.52 18.36
N VAL A 70 -13.30 6.06 17.50
CA VAL A 70 -12.99 7.50 17.54
C VAL A 70 -13.88 8.33 16.61
N GLY A 71 -14.89 7.71 16.01
CA GLY A 71 -15.93 8.47 15.32
C GLY A 71 -16.13 8.16 13.84
N PHE A 72 -15.30 7.36 13.22
CA PHE A 72 -15.43 7.06 11.79
C PHE A 72 -16.29 5.83 11.58
N VAL A 73 -17.56 5.97 11.90
CA VAL A 73 -18.56 4.91 11.74
C VAL A 73 -18.72 4.59 10.26
N GLY A 74 -18.78 3.31 9.95
CA GLY A 74 -18.83 2.88 8.56
C GLY A 74 -17.50 2.40 8.03
N THR A 75 -16.42 2.58 8.79
CA THR A 75 -15.12 2.02 8.44
C THR A 75 -15.18 0.51 8.58
N GLU A 76 -14.62 -0.19 7.60
CA GLU A 76 -14.63 -1.65 7.59
C GLU A 76 -13.28 -2.20 7.17
N THR A 77 -13.12 -3.50 7.39
CA THR A 77 -11.92 -4.22 6.99
C THR A 77 -12.26 -5.05 5.77
N ILE A 78 -11.51 -4.85 4.69
CA ILE A 78 -11.69 -5.63 3.47
C ILE A 78 -10.33 -6.04 2.92
N GLY A 79 -10.32 -7.10 2.12
CA GLY A 79 -9.11 -7.50 1.40
C GLY A 79 -8.77 -6.46 0.36
N ASP A 80 -7.48 -6.16 0.20
CA ASP A 80 -7.05 -5.14 -0.76
C ASP A 80 -6.79 -5.70 -2.17
N GLY A 81 -6.98 -6.99 -2.36
CA GLY A 81 -6.72 -7.62 -3.65
C GLY A 81 -5.26 -7.99 -3.88
N CYS A 82 -4.40 -7.67 -2.93
CA CYS A 82 -2.95 -7.89 -3.04
C CYS A 82 -2.37 -8.63 -1.84
N GLY A 83 -3.19 -9.43 -1.18
CA GLY A 83 -2.72 -10.26 -0.08
C GLY A 83 -2.71 -9.58 1.26
N ARG A 84 -3.25 -8.36 1.36
CA ARG A 84 -3.34 -7.65 2.62
C ARG A 84 -4.78 -7.22 2.89
N TRP A 85 -5.00 -6.76 4.11
CA TRP A 85 -6.29 -6.29 4.58
C TRP A 85 -6.22 -4.79 4.81
N LYS A 86 -7.16 -4.06 4.26
CA LYS A 86 -7.19 -2.61 4.47
C LYS A 86 -8.38 -2.22 5.33
N VAL A 87 -8.14 -1.22 6.17
CA VAL A 87 -9.17 -0.59 6.99
C VAL A 87 -9.57 0.68 6.27
N VAL A 88 -10.80 0.73 5.81
CA VAL A 88 -11.21 1.72 4.82
C VAL A 88 -12.63 2.24 5.06
N LEU A 89 -12.81 3.51 4.79
CA LEU A 89 -14.12 4.12 4.64
C LEU A 89 -14.34 4.29 3.14
N GLU A 90 -15.21 3.46 2.57
CA GLU A 90 -15.38 3.36 1.13
C GLU A 90 -16.37 4.38 0.55
N ASP A 91 -16.14 4.68 -0.71
CA ASP A 91 -17.08 5.45 -1.54
C ASP A 91 -17.47 6.80 -0.96
N VAL A 92 -16.48 7.54 -0.46
CA VAL A 92 -16.70 8.92 -0.10
C VAL A 92 -16.98 9.68 -1.41
N PRO A 93 -18.06 10.45 -1.47
CA PRO A 93 -18.55 11.00 -2.74
C PRO A 93 -17.57 11.81 -3.56
N SER A 94 -16.58 12.43 -2.94
CA SER A 94 -15.59 13.21 -3.68
C SER A 94 -14.26 13.26 -2.92
N VAL A 95 -13.21 13.60 -3.65
CA VAL A 95 -11.88 13.79 -3.05
C VAL A 95 -11.91 14.91 -2.01
N GLU A 96 -12.67 15.96 -2.27
CA GLU A 96 -12.76 17.10 -1.36
C GLU A 96 -13.35 16.69 -0.01
N ILE A 97 -14.40 15.89 -0.03
CA ILE A 97 -15.01 15.38 1.20
C ILE A 97 -14.05 14.42 1.89
N ALA A 98 -13.37 13.59 1.12
CA ALA A 98 -12.37 12.67 1.68
C ALA A 98 -11.22 13.42 2.35
N GLN A 99 -10.83 14.57 1.81
CA GLN A 99 -9.82 15.43 2.44
C GLN A 99 -10.29 15.99 3.76
N GLU A 100 -11.59 16.31 3.87
CA GLU A 100 -12.16 16.72 5.15
C GLU A 100 -12.08 15.60 6.18
N VAL A 101 -12.34 14.36 5.75
CA VAL A 101 -12.20 13.20 6.63
C VAL A 101 -10.75 13.03 7.06
N GLN A 102 -9.80 13.22 6.14
CA GLN A 102 -8.38 13.18 6.50
C GLN A 102 -8.03 14.21 7.56
N ALA A 103 -8.56 15.43 7.41
CA ALA A 103 -8.28 16.49 8.37
C ALA A 103 -8.86 16.16 9.74
N GLU A 104 -10.06 15.62 9.80
CA GLU A 104 -10.64 15.19 11.06
C GLU A 104 -9.84 14.04 11.68
N ALA A 105 -9.41 13.09 10.86
CA ALA A 105 -8.62 11.96 11.34
C ALA A 105 -7.31 12.41 11.98
N ALA A 106 -6.70 13.45 11.45
CA ALA A 106 -5.46 13.99 12.01
C ALA A 106 -5.67 14.49 13.44
N THR A 107 -6.86 14.93 13.80
CA THR A 107 -7.14 15.42 15.15
C THR A 107 -7.18 14.29 16.19
N VAL A 108 -7.31 13.05 15.75
CA VAL A 108 -7.33 11.88 16.62
C VAL A 108 -6.15 10.96 16.33
N ASP A 109 -5.06 11.53 15.83
CA ASP A 109 -3.80 10.83 15.58
C ASP A 109 -3.88 9.71 14.55
N LEU A 110 -4.77 9.84 13.58
CA LEU A 110 -4.85 8.95 12.43
C LEU A 110 -4.31 9.66 11.21
N ALA A 111 -3.72 8.91 10.30
CA ALA A 111 -3.12 9.46 9.10
C ALA A 111 -3.56 8.64 7.87
N PRO A 112 -4.84 8.70 7.51
CA PRO A 112 -5.32 7.95 6.37
C PRO A 112 -4.81 8.53 5.06
N THR A 113 -4.77 7.69 4.05
CA THR A 113 -4.46 8.10 2.69
C THR A 113 -5.72 8.00 1.84
N LEU A 114 -5.75 8.75 0.74
CA LEU A 114 -6.87 8.72 -0.18
C LEU A 114 -6.53 7.86 -1.39
N GLU A 115 -7.49 7.08 -1.84
CA GLU A 115 -7.34 6.23 -3.01
C GLU A 115 -8.60 6.34 -3.86
N LEU A 116 -8.47 6.06 -5.14
CA LEU A 116 -9.62 6.02 -6.01
C LEU A 116 -10.56 4.90 -5.54
N ALA A 117 -11.83 5.19 -5.48
CA ALA A 117 -12.81 4.21 -5.03
C ALA A 117 -12.78 2.97 -5.91
N SER A 118 -12.73 1.82 -5.28
CA SER A 118 -12.62 0.54 -5.97
C SER A 118 -13.98 -0.10 -6.26
N GLY A 119 -15.02 0.42 -5.65
CA GLY A 119 -16.34 -0.17 -5.74
C GLY A 119 -17.18 0.26 -6.94
N SER A 120 -16.63 1.04 -7.81
CA SER A 120 -17.37 1.57 -8.96
C SER A 120 -17.30 0.65 -10.16
#